data_8c5559bb552270527c76fa33a5fd3216
#
_entry.id   8c5559bb552270527c76fa33a5fd3216
#
_cell.length_a   1.000
_cell.length_b   1.000
_cell.length_c   1.000
_cell.angle_alpha   90.00
_cell.angle_beta   90.00
_cell.angle_gamma   90.00
#
_symmetry.space_group_name_H-M   'P 1'
#
loop_
_entity.id
_entity.type
_entity.pdbx_description
1 polymer ?
#
loop_
_entity_poly.entity_id
_entity_poly.type
_entity_poly.pdbx_seq_one_letter_code
_entity_poly.pdbx_strand_id
1 'polypeptide(L)'
;MNIPTPHIAAKQGEIAPSILLPGDPLRAKFIAENFLAGAKQFNATRNMFGYTGFYRDKPVSVMGTGMGCPSIGIYTHELIEGYGVKTLIRVGTTGAISEDVHIRDLVFAMGACAQ
;
A
#
# COMPACT_ATOMS: atom_id res chain seq x y z
N MET A 1 12.70 -1.80 -14.92
CA MET A 1 12.98 -2.89 -13.96
C MET A 1 12.25 -4.14 -14.41
N ASN A 2 12.89 -5.28 -14.31
CA ASN A 2 12.26 -6.55 -14.68
C ASN A 2 11.27 -7.01 -13.62
N ILE A 3 10.16 -7.60 -14.07
CA ILE A 3 9.15 -8.20 -13.19
C ILE A 3 9.11 -9.72 -13.37
N PRO A 4 8.78 -10.50 -12.34
CA PRO A 4 8.54 -10.03 -10.97
C PRO A 4 9.79 -9.38 -10.36
N THR A 5 9.59 -8.41 -9.47
CA THR A 5 10.69 -7.73 -8.78
C THR A 5 11.19 -8.57 -7.59
N PRO A 6 12.33 -8.24 -6.96
CA PRO A 6 12.88 -9.06 -5.86
C PRO A 6 11.94 -9.28 -4.68
N HIS A 7 11.03 -8.35 -4.41
CA HIS A 7 10.16 -8.42 -3.23
C HIS A 7 8.66 -8.51 -3.56
N ILE A 8 8.29 -8.36 -4.84
CA ILE A 8 6.89 -8.41 -5.30
C ILE A 8 6.78 -9.45 -6.42
N ALA A 9 5.99 -10.49 -6.17
CA ALA A 9 5.84 -11.63 -7.08
C ALA A 9 4.78 -11.42 -8.18
N ALA A 10 4.15 -10.27 -8.23
CA ALA A 10 3.09 -9.96 -9.19
C ALA A 10 3.58 -10.05 -10.64
N LYS A 11 2.69 -10.50 -11.51
CA LYS A 11 2.88 -10.48 -12.96
C LYS A 11 2.42 -9.15 -13.55
N GLN A 12 2.75 -8.94 -14.82
CA GLN A 12 2.30 -7.77 -15.56
C GLN A 12 0.76 -7.67 -15.52
N GLY A 13 0.26 -6.49 -15.18
CA GLY A 13 -1.18 -6.20 -15.13
C GLY A 13 -1.91 -6.65 -13.87
N GLU A 14 -1.24 -7.30 -12.91
CA GLU A 14 -1.87 -7.70 -11.66
C GLU A 14 -1.98 -6.58 -10.62
N ILE A 15 -1.20 -5.52 -10.76
CA ILE A 15 -1.24 -4.36 -9.86
C ILE A 15 -1.94 -3.19 -10.55
N ALA A 16 -2.92 -2.60 -9.86
CA ALA A 16 -3.67 -1.45 -10.36
C ALA A 16 -2.80 -0.17 -10.38
N PRO A 17 -3.17 0.84 -11.20
CA PRO A 17 -2.46 2.11 -11.24
C PRO A 17 -2.49 2.88 -9.91
N SER A 18 -3.45 2.57 -9.04
CA SER A 18 -3.60 3.18 -7.71
C SER A 18 -3.52 2.12 -6.63
N ILE A 19 -2.73 2.37 -5.60
CA ILE A 19 -2.50 1.43 -4.51
C ILE A 19 -2.60 2.10 -3.15
N LEU A 20 -3.25 1.40 -2.22
CA LEU A 20 -3.26 1.74 -0.79
C LEU A 20 -2.13 0.99 -0.08
N LEU A 21 -1.41 1.69 0.77
CA LEU A 21 -0.23 1.17 1.44
C LEU A 21 -0.35 1.27 2.97
N PRO A 22 -1.05 0.35 3.63
CA PRO A 22 -0.93 0.20 5.09
C PRO A 22 0.44 -0.35 5.46
N GLY A 23 0.89 -0.12 6.69
CA GLY A 23 2.13 -0.70 7.19
C GLY A 23 2.02 -2.20 7.42
N ASP A 24 0.89 -2.63 7.98
CA ASP A 24 0.61 -4.00 8.37
C ASP A 24 0.05 -4.82 7.19
N PRO A 25 0.70 -5.94 6.80
CA PRO A 25 0.17 -6.82 5.76
C PRO A 25 -1.18 -7.44 6.11
N LEU A 26 -1.50 -7.66 7.38
CA LEU A 26 -2.83 -8.13 7.79
C LEU A 26 -3.89 -7.04 7.63
N ARG A 27 -3.53 -5.77 7.77
CA ARG A 27 -4.43 -4.67 7.44
C ARG A 27 -4.68 -4.60 5.93
N ALA A 28 -3.67 -4.85 5.11
CA ALA A 28 -3.86 -4.97 3.66
C ALA A 28 -4.87 -6.08 3.32
N LYS A 29 -4.75 -7.23 3.96
CA LYS A 29 -5.71 -8.33 3.83
C LYS A 29 -7.12 -7.92 4.25
N PHE A 30 -7.25 -7.28 5.42
CA PHE A 30 -8.53 -6.79 5.93
C PHE A 30 -9.20 -5.80 4.95
N ILE A 31 -8.44 -4.85 4.41
CA ILE A 31 -8.96 -3.89 3.42
C ILE A 31 -9.43 -4.62 2.17
N ALA A 32 -8.64 -5.56 1.66
CA ALA A 32 -9.00 -6.33 0.47
C ALA A 32 -10.30 -7.12 0.66
N GLU A 33 -10.42 -7.84 1.78
CA GLU A 33 -11.56 -8.71 2.06
C GLU A 33 -12.85 -7.94 2.35
N ASN A 34 -12.76 -6.75 2.94
CA ASN A 34 -13.94 -6.00 3.40
C ASN A 34 -14.35 -4.86 2.46
N PHE A 35 -13.45 -4.33 1.64
CA PHE A 35 -13.73 -3.14 0.84
C PHE A 35 -13.54 -3.33 -0.67
N LEU A 36 -12.83 -4.37 -1.11
CA LEU A 36 -12.59 -4.60 -2.54
C LEU A 36 -13.41 -5.79 -3.05
N ALA A 37 -14.14 -5.58 -4.13
CA ALA A 37 -14.85 -6.66 -4.82
C ALA A 37 -13.88 -7.52 -5.63
N GLY A 38 -14.03 -8.84 -5.55
CA GLY A 38 -13.24 -9.79 -6.32
C GLY A 38 -11.73 -9.72 -6.06
N ALA A 39 -11.33 -9.38 -4.84
CA ALA A 39 -9.93 -9.24 -4.49
C ALA A 39 -9.14 -10.52 -4.71
N LYS A 40 -8.01 -10.40 -5.41
CA LYS A 40 -7.06 -11.50 -5.67
C LYS A 40 -5.70 -11.12 -5.13
N GLN A 41 -5.06 -12.06 -4.46
CA GLN A 41 -3.71 -11.85 -3.92
C GLN A 41 -2.67 -11.93 -5.04
N PHE A 42 -1.84 -10.92 -5.16
CA PHE A 42 -0.72 -10.89 -6.10
C PHE A 42 0.64 -11.07 -5.43
N ASN A 43 0.74 -10.87 -4.12
CA ASN A 43 2.00 -11.02 -3.40
C ASN A 43 1.82 -11.65 -2.02
N ALA A 44 2.73 -12.56 -1.70
CA ALA A 44 2.90 -13.15 -0.37
C ALA A 44 4.38 -13.28 0.00
N THR A 45 5.28 -12.77 -0.84
CA THR A 45 6.72 -12.80 -0.58
C THR A 45 7.03 -12.08 0.72
N ARG A 46 7.76 -12.75 1.60
CA ARG A 46 8.11 -12.26 2.95
C ARG A 46 6.88 -11.87 3.79
N ASN A 47 5.73 -12.51 3.52
CA ASN A 47 4.44 -12.21 4.15
C ASN A 47 3.94 -10.76 3.90
N MET A 48 4.50 -10.06 2.92
CA MET A 48 4.03 -8.74 2.54
C MET A 48 2.85 -8.89 1.59
N PHE A 49 1.68 -9.15 2.16
CA PHE A 49 0.46 -9.44 1.41
C PHE A 49 0.02 -8.25 0.57
N GLY A 50 -0.25 -8.53 -0.70
CA GLY A 50 -0.78 -7.58 -1.66
C GLY A 50 -1.94 -8.17 -2.43
N TYR A 51 -2.96 -7.36 -2.67
CA TYR A 51 -4.22 -7.73 -3.31
C TYR A 51 -4.65 -6.68 -4.32
N THR A 52 -5.32 -7.12 -5.36
CA THR A 52 -6.00 -6.22 -6.31
C THR A 52 -7.46 -6.63 -6.42
N GLY A 53 -8.33 -5.67 -6.36
CA GLY A 53 -9.76 -5.84 -6.53
C GLY A 53 -10.39 -4.56 -7.09
N PHE A 54 -11.69 -4.42 -6.91
CA PHE A 54 -12.45 -3.28 -7.42
C PHE A 54 -13.17 -2.55 -6.30
N TYR A 55 -13.11 -1.24 -6.33
CA TYR A 55 -13.90 -0.36 -5.49
C TYR A 55 -14.72 0.57 -6.38
N ARG A 56 -16.07 0.46 -6.31
CA ARG A 56 -16.97 1.21 -7.20
C ARG A 56 -16.55 1.12 -8.67
N ASP A 57 -16.34 -0.11 -9.15
CA ASP A 57 -15.93 -0.45 -10.52
C ASP A 57 -14.55 0.08 -10.96
N LYS A 58 -13.75 0.62 -10.04
CA LYS A 58 -12.38 1.05 -10.29
C LYS A 58 -11.39 0.03 -9.72
N PRO A 59 -10.35 -0.36 -10.49
CA PRO A 59 -9.32 -1.24 -9.98
C PRO A 59 -8.49 -0.53 -8.90
N VAL A 60 -8.31 -1.19 -7.78
CA VAL A 60 -7.51 -0.70 -6.66
C VAL A 60 -6.68 -1.85 -6.11
N SER A 61 -5.42 -1.59 -5.87
CA SER A 61 -4.53 -2.49 -5.16
C SER A 61 -4.35 -2.06 -3.71
N VAL A 62 -4.01 -3.00 -2.85
CA VAL A 62 -3.61 -2.74 -1.47
C VAL A 62 -2.48 -3.69 -1.11
N MET A 63 -1.42 -3.19 -0.47
CA MET A 63 -0.28 -3.99 -0.04
C MET A 63 0.33 -3.42 1.23
N GLY A 64 0.83 -4.28 2.09
CA GLY A 64 1.62 -3.87 3.25
C GLY A 64 2.97 -3.26 2.84
N THR A 65 3.51 -2.41 3.69
CA THR A 65 4.84 -1.79 3.48
C THR A 65 5.87 -2.19 4.52
N GLY A 66 5.45 -2.81 5.62
CA GLY A 66 6.28 -2.97 6.80
C GLY A 66 6.48 -1.66 7.54
N MET A 67 7.51 -1.62 8.38
CA MET A 67 7.84 -0.47 9.23
C MET A 67 9.13 0.18 8.78
N GLY A 68 9.16 1.51 8.89
CA GLY A 68 10.35 2.32 8.67
C GLY A 68 10.61 2.70 7.21
N CYS A 69 11.40 3.75 7.03
CA CYS A 69 11.74 4.31 5.73
C CYS A 69 12.42 3.29 4.78
N PRO A 70 13.36 2.45 5.23
CA PRO A 70 13.97 1.46 4.35
C PRO A 70 12.96 0.49 3.76
N SER A 71 12.03 -0.02 4.57
CA SER A 71 11.03 -0.99 4.11
C SER A 71 10.07 -0.38 3.08
N ILE A 72 9.46 0.76 3.38
CA ILE A 72 8.57 1.43 2.44
C ILE A 72 9.31 1.86 1.18
N GLY A 73 10.57 2.27 1.30
CA GLY A 73 11.42 2.64 0.17
C GLY A 73 11.60 1.51 -0.83
N ILE A 74 11.82 0.29 -0.37
CA ILE A 74 11.92 -0.91 -1.22
C ILE A 74 10.64 -1.11 -2.02
N TYR A 75 9.49 -1.19 -1.34
CA TYR A 75 8.23 -1.50 -1.99
C TYR A 75 7.74 -0.40 -2.91
N THR A 76 7.84 0.87 -2.51
CA THR A 76 7.43 1.99 -3.37
C THR A 76 8.30 2.10 -4.62
N HIS A 77 9.61 1.88 -4.50
CA HIS A 77 10.51 1.85 -5.64
C HIS A 77 10.11 0.76 -6.64
N GLU A 78 9.90 -0.47 -6.17
CA GLU A 78 9.50 -1.58 -7.03
C GLU A 78 8.12 -1.36 -7.66
N LEU A 79 7.17 -0.80 -6.91
CA LEU A 79 5.82 -0.48 -7.43
C LEU A 79 5.86 0.57 -8.55
N ILE A 80 6.69 1.59 -8.41
CA ILE A 80 6.82 2.66 -9.39
C ILE A 80 7.61 2.18 -10.61
N GLU A 81 8.83 1.69 -10.40
CA GLU A 81 9.76 1.36 -11.47
C GLU A 81 9.47 0.02 -12.15
N GLY A 82 8.97 -0.95 -11.39
CA GLY A 82 8.65 -2.28 -11.92
C GLY A 82 7.24 -2.38 -12.49
N TYR A 83 6.28 -1.87 -11.75
CA TYR A 83 4.86 -2.07 -12.08
C TYR A 83 4.14 -0.81 -12.61
N GLY A 84 4.83 0.32 -12.65
CA GLY A 84 4.30 1.56 -13.20
C GLY A 84 3.14 2.16 -12.42
N VAL A 85 3.05 1.93 -11.11
CA VAL A 85 2.02 2.50 -10.25
C VAL A 85 2.12 4.01 -10.26
N LYS A 86 0.97 4.69 -10.39
CA LYS A 86 0.90 6.15 -10.54
C LYS A 86 0.49 6.87 -9.27
N THR A 87 -0.37 6.25 -8.47
CA THR A 87 -0.90 6.86 -7.24
C THR A 87 -0.68 5.91 -6.07
N LEU A 88 0.11 6.35 -5.11
CA LEU A 88 0.39 5.61 -3.89
C LEU A 88 -0.16 6.40 -2.70
N ILE A 89 -1.03 5.78 -1.91
CA ILE A 89 -1.65 6.40 -0.74
C ILE A 89 -1.27 5.60 0.50
N ARG A 90 -0.49 6.20 1.39
CA ARG A 90 -0.18 5.59 2.69
C ARG A 90 -1.39 5.68 3.59
N VAL A 91 -1.85 4.54 4.07
CA VAL A 91 -3.00 4.43 4.99
C VAL A 91 -2.51 3.90 6.32
N GLY A 92 -2.37 4.78 7.28
CA GLY A 92 -1.77 4.40 8.56
C GLY A 92 -2.43 5.04 9.75
N THR A 93 -1.91 4.70 10.91
CA THR A 93 -2.22 5.33 12.18
C THR A 93 -1.03 6.13 12.64
N THR A 94 -1.27 7.19 13.38
CA THR A 94 -0.20 8.05 13.90
C THR A 94 -0.53 8.52 15.31
N GLY A 95 0.50 8.87 16.06
CA GLY A 95 0.37 9.68 17.27
C GLY A 95 0.29 11.16 16.90
N ALA A 96 -0.21 11.98 17.80
CA ALA A 96 -0.27 13.42 17.67
C ALA A 96 0.56 14.10 18.77
N ILE A 97 1.26 15.17 18.39
CA ILE A 97 1.97 16.04 19.35
C ILE A 97 1.11 17.25 19.66
N SER A 98 0.36 17.77 18.68
CA SER A 98 -0.54 18.90 18.86
C SER A 98 -1.77 18.53 19.68
N GLU A 99 -2.14 19.41 20.61
CA GLU A 99 -3.37 19.28 21.40
C GLU A 99 -4.64 19.52 20.57
N ASP A 100 -4.52 20.10 19.38
CA ASP A 100 -5.63 20.33 18.46
C ASP A 100 -6.08 19.07 17.70
N VAL A 101 -5.30 18.00 17.78
CA VAL A 101 -5.60 16.72 17.11
C VAL A 101 -6.18 15.72 18.15
N HIS A 102 -7.37 15.24 17.87
CA HIS A 102 -8.12 14.36 18.78
C HIS A 102 -8.14 12.91 18.24
N ILE A 103 -8.50 11.97 19.12
CA ILE A 103 -8.72 10.58 18.74
C ILE A 103 -9.83 10.50 17.69
N ARG A 104 -9.59 9.72 16.63
CA ARG A 104 -10.45 9.54 15.45
C ARG A 104 -10.41 10.69 14.45
N ASP A 105 -9.55 11.68 14.64
CA ASP A 105 -9.33 12.67 13.58
C ASP A 105 -8.65 12.02 12.38
N LEU A 106 -9.04 12.47 11.20
CA LEU A 106 -8.39 12.12 9.95
C LEU A 106 -7.41 13.22 9.57
N VAL A 107 -6.14 12.85 9.45
CA VAL A 107 -5.07 13.80 9.13
C VAL A 107 -4.53 13.53 7.74
N PHE A 108 -4.59 14.54 6.87
CA PHE A 108 -3.93 14.52 5.57
C PHE A 108 -2.63 15.30 5.67
N ALA A 109 -1.50 14.62 5.46
CA ALA A 109 -0.21 15.28 5.48
C ALA A 109 -0.01 16.15 4.23
N MET A 110 0.39 17.40 4.41
CA MET A 110 0.80 18.29 3.32
C MET A 110 2.25 18.04 2.89
N GLY A 111 3.03 17.46 3.76
CA GLY A 111 4.43 17.13 3.54
C GLY A 111 4.99 16.37 4.73
N ALA A 112 6.22 15.90 4.61
CA ALA A 112 6.94 15.24 5.67
C ALA A 112 8.42 15.64 5.65
N CYS A 113 9.03 15.65 6.83
CA CYS A 113 10.48 15.84 6.97
C CYS A 113 11.14 14.46 7.17
N ALA A 114 12.28 14.27 6.53
CA ALA A 114 13.16 13.13 6.77
C ALA A 114 14.57 13.64 7.13
N GLN A 115 15.26 12.94 8.02
CA GLN A 115 16.68 13.16 8.34
C GLN A 115 17.52 12.07 7.70
#